data_848c79f1dde670951f1209bfbd75c6fa
#
_entry.id   848c79f1dde670951f1209bfbd75c6fa
#
_cell.length_a   1.000
_cell.length_b   1.000
_cell.length_c   1.000
_cell.angle_alpha   90.00
_cell.angle_beta   90.00
_cell.angle_gamma   90.00
#
_symmetry.space_group_name_H-M   'P 1'
#
loop_
_entity.id
_entity.type
_entity.pdbx_description
1 polymer ?
#
loop_
_entity_poly.entity_id
_entity_poly.type
_entity_poly.pdbx_seq_one_letter_code
_entity_poly.pdbx_strand_id
1 'polypeptide(L)'
;MNDKLKQIADYYGIEIQSVKLAEECAEYSAAGIKALYYMTLSEVNCSAVFDSNAIYAEHLKARDKSTEELADVLLMARQMEYLIDQRPEFREKINKLMGAKIERQLKRMEEEKAK
;
A
#
# COMPACT_ATOMS: atom_id res chain seq x y z
N MET A 1 9.55 -17.72 0.15
CA MET A 1 10.02 -16.46 0.74
C MET A 1 11.52 -16.54 0.98
N ASN A 2 12.20 -15.45 0.78
CA ASN A 2 13.63 -15.31 0.96
C ASN A 2 14.02 -15.52 2.44
N ASP A 3 15.08 -16.30 2.69
CA ASP A 3 15.57 -16.59 4.05
C ASP A 3 15.97 -15.31 4.81
N LYS A 4 16.45 -14.30 4.10
CA LYS A 4 16.79 -13.00 4.69
C LYS A 4 15.56 -12.29 5.27
N LEU A 5 14.43 -12.36 4.56
CA LEU A 5 13.16 -11.80 5.05
C LEU A 5 12.70 -12.50 6.33
N LYS A 6 12.82 -13.82 6.36
CA LYS A 6 12.48 -14.61 7.56
C LYS A 6 13.37 -14.25 8.73
N GLN A 7 14.66 -14.10 8.50
CA GLN A 7 15.64 -13.73 9.52
C GLN A 7 15.29 -12.37 10.15
N ILE A 8 14.96 -11.38 9.32
CA ILE A 8 14.57 -10.05 9.79
C ILE A 8 13.26 -10.12 10.58
N ALA A 9 12.27 -10.81 10.04
CA ALA A 9 10.97 -10.97 10.68
C ALA A 9 11.09 -11.64 12.05
N ASP A 10 11.89 -12.71 12.15
CA ASP A 10 12.11 -13.43 13.41
C ASP A 10 12.83 -12.56 14.45
N TYR A 11 13.74 -11.72 14.00
CA TYR A 11 14.49 -10.84 14.90
C TYR A 11 13.58 -9.80 15.57
N TYR A 12 12.72 -9.15 14.81
CA TYR A 12 11.87 -8.08 15.34
C TYR A 12 10.56 -8.59 15.97
N GLY A 13 9.98 -9.64 15.40
CA GLY A 13 8.73 -10.21 15.89
C GLY A 13 7.49 -9.47 15.39
N ILE A 14 6.33 -10.11 15.62
CA ILE A 14 5.06 -9.65 15.03
C ILE A 14 4.60 -8.29 15.55
N GLU A 15 4.81 -8.00 16.82
CA GLU A 15 4.37 -6.75 17.43
C GLU A 15 5.10 -5.56 16.82
N ILE A 16 6.43 -5.63 16.75
CA ILE A 16 7.26 -4.56 16.17
C ILE A 16 6.98 -4.42 14.68
N GLN A 17 6.91 -5.53 13.95
CA GLN A 17 6.68 -5.50 12.51
C GLN A 17 5.26 -5.01 12.16
N SER A 18 4.28 -5.22 13.04
CA SER A 18 2.93 -4.66 12.86
C SER A 18 2.95 -3.13 12.92
N VAL A 19 3.67 -2.56 13.87
CA VAL A 19 3.83 -1.11 13.99
C VAL A 19 4.56 -0.56 12.76
N LYS A 20 5.61 -1.25 12.33
CA LYS A 20 6.40 -0.86 11.16
C LYS A 20 5.57 -0.89 9.89
N LEU A 21 4.74 -1.92 9.70
CA LEU A 21 3.82 -1.99 8.57
C LEU A 21 2.86 -0.79 8.56
N ALA A 22 2.31 -0.44 9.74
CA ALA A 22 1.41 0.71 9.84
C ALA A 22 2.12 2.02 9.44
N GLU A 23 3.37 2.21 9.88
CA GLU A 23 4.18 3.37 9.50
C GLU A 23 4.41 3.42 7.99
N GLU A 24 4.78 2.31 7.38
CA GLU A 24 5.04 2.23 5.94
C GLU A 24 3.75 2.48 5.14
N CYS A 25 2.61 1.98 5.62
CA CYS A 25 1.32 2.26 4.99
C CYS A 25 0.98 3.75 5.02
N ALA A 26 1.25 4.43 6.15
CA ALA A 26 1.03 5.88 6.27
C ALA A 26 1.93 6.67 5.31
N GLU A 27 3.20 6.29 5.20
CA GLU A 27 4.14 6.92 4.28
C GLU A 27 3.73 6.71 2.82
N TYR A 28 3.30 5.51 2.48
CA TYR A 28 2.80 5.20 1.14
C TYR A 28 1.55 6.03 0.82
N SER A 29 0.61 6.13 1.76
CA SER A 29 -0.61 6.92 1.58
C SER A 29 -0.29 8.38 1.32
N ALA A 30 0.63 8.96 2.09
CA ALA A 30 1.06 10.35 1.91
C ALA A 30 1.71 10.58 0.55
N ALA A 31 2.60 9.67 0.13
CA ALA A 31 3.27 9.75 -1.16
C ALA A 31 2.28 9.61 -2.33
N GLY A 32 1.32 8.70 -2.22
CA GLY A 32 0.29 8.47 -3.24
C GLY A 32 -0.64 9.67 -3.40
N ILE A 33 -1.06 10.27 -2.29
CA ILE A 33 -1.89 11.48 -2.30
C ILE A 33 -1.13 12.63 -2.98
N LYS A 34 0.14 12.79 -2.67
CA LYS A 34 0.97 13.83 -3.28
C LYS A 34 1.10 13.64 -4.80
N ALA A 35 1.33 12.40 -5.24
CA ALA A 35 1.40 12.07 -6.66
C ALA A 35 0.09 12.39 -7.37
N LEU A 36 -1.04 12.04 -6.77
CA LEU A 36 -2.37 12.32 -7.31
C LEU A 36 -2.64 13.82 -7.37
N TYR A 37 -2.21 14.56 -6.36
CA TYR A 37 -2.36 16.01 -6.32
C TYR A 37 -1.64 16.66 -7.51
N TYR A 38 -0.39 16.31 -7.78
CA TYR A 38 0.34 16.84 -8.91
C TYR A 38 -0.24 16.42 -10.26
N MET A 39 -0.75 15.20 -10.35
CA MET A 39 -1.44 14.74 -11.56
C MET A 39 -2.68 15.59 -11.83
N THR A 40 -3.47 15.84 -10.79
CA THR A 40 -4.67 16.68 -10.89
C THR A 40 -4.31 18.10 -11.33
N LEU A 41 -3.26 18.68 -10.76
CA LEU A 41 -2.79 20.01 -11.16
C LEU A 41 -2.35 20.06 -12.64
N SER A 42 -1.72 18.98 -13.12
CA SER A 42 -1.27 18.93 -14.52
C SER A 42 -2.43 18.81 -15.51
N GLU A 43 -3.54 18.21 -15.08
CA GLU A 43 -4.76 18.07 -15.90
C GLU A 43 -5.60 19.35 -15.93
N VAL A 44 -5.57 20.13 -14.85
CA VAL A 44 -6.25 21.42 -14.79
C VAL A 44 -5.39 22.44 -15.56
N ASN A 45 -5.99 23.15 -16.48
CA ASN A 45 -5.29 24.15 -17.26
C ASN A 45 -4.94 25.37 -16.40
N CYS A 46 -3.85 25.26 -15.66
CA CYS A 46 -3.33 26.30 -14.77
C CYS A 46 -2.17 27.07 -15.41
N SER A 47 -2.04 27.05 -16.72
CA SER A 47 -0.92 27.62 -17.46
C SER A 47 -0.66 29.10 -17.21
N ALA A 48 -1.68 29.85 -16.77
CA ALA A 48 -1.54 31.29 -16.42
C ALA A 48 -0.83 31.49 -15.07
N VAL A 49 -0.78 30.47 -14.20
CA VAL A 49 -0.25 30.57 -12.83
C VAL A 49 0.91 29.64 -12.61
N PHE A 50 0.90 28.45 -13.22
CA PHE A 50 1.88 27.41 -13.01
C PHE A 50 2.53 26.97 -14.32
N ASP A 51 3.82 26.65 -14.25
CA ASP A 51 4.53 26.00 -15.35
C ASP A 51 4.09 24.53 -15.42
N SER A 52 3.37 24.15 -16.48
CA SER A 52 2.87 22.78 -16.66
C SER A 52 3.99 21.75 -16.71
N ASN A 53 5.16 22.10 -17.27
CA ASN A 53 6.30 21.19 -17.35
C ASN A 53 6.90 20.96 -15.97
N ALA A 54 6.99 22.00 -15.14
CA ALA A 54 7.47 21.89 -13.77
C ALA A 54 6.52 21.04 -12.93
N ILE A 55 5.21 21.22 -13.08
CA ILE A 55 4.19 20.44 -12.38
C ILE A 55 4.28 18.97 -12.79
N TYR A 56 4.44 18.69 -14.08
CA TYR A 56 4.58 17.32 -14.59
C TYR A 56 5.84 16.65 -14.05
N ALA A 57 6.96 17.38 -13.99
CA ALA A 57 8.21 16.87 -13.42
C ALA A 57 8.04 16.51 -11.92
N GLU A 58 7.33 17.35 -11.16
CA GLU A 58 7.02 17.06 -9.76
C GLU A 58 6.09 15.84 -9.61
N HIS A 59 5.14 15.69 -10.52
CA HIS A 59 4.28 14.50 -10.56
C HIS A 59 5.10 13.23 -10.74
N LEU A 60 6.06 13.23 -11.67
CA LEU A 60 6.92 12.06 -11.91
C LEU A 60 7.77 11.71 -10.69
N LYS A 61 8.34 12.71 -10.01
CA LYS A 61 9.09 12.50 -8.77
C LYS A 61 8.22 11.93 -7.67
N ALA A 62 7.02 12.48 -7.50
CA ALA A 62 6.07 12.01 -6.48
C ALA A 62 5.63 10.58 -6.77
N ARG A 63 5.44 10.22 -8.04
CA ARG A 63 5.09 8.86 -8.44
C ARG A 63 6.23 7.88 -8.15
N ASP A 64 7.47 8.26 -8.42
CA ASP A 64 8.64 7.43 -8.12
C ASP A 64 8.77 7.22 -6.61
N LYS A 65 8.56 8.26 -5.81
CA LYS A 65 8.55 8.16 -4.34
C LYS A 65 7.44 7.24 -3.87
N SER A 66 6.25 7.34 -4.44
CA SER A 66 5.13 6.46 -4.13
C SER A 66 5.47 4.99 -4.41
N THR A 67 6.19 4.72 -5.51
CA THR A 67 6.64 3.38 -5.87
C THR A 67 7.64 2.82 -4.84
N GLU A 68 8.58 3.64 -4.37
CA GLU A 68 9.50 3.25 -3.30
C GLU A 68 8.76 2.89 -2.01
N GLU A 69 7.80 3.73 -1.63
CA GLU A 69 7.00 3.49 -0.42
C GLU A 69 6.13 2.23 -0.56
N LEU A 70 5.62 1.96 -1.76
CA LEU A 70 4.89 0.72 -2.02
C LEU A 70 5.79 -0.51 -1.85
N ALA A 71 7.05 -0.42 -2.29
CA ALA A 71 8.02 -1.51 -2.10
C ALA A 71 8.23 -1.79 -0.60
N ASP A 72 8.32 -0.74 0.22
CA ASP A 72 8.45 -0.88 1.67
C ASP A 72 7.22 -1.55 2.28
N VAL A 73 6.02 -1.17 1.86
CA VAL A 73 4.76 -1.79 2.32
C VAL A 73 4.75 -3.27 1.96
N LEU A 74 5.07 -3.61 0.71
CA LEU A 74 5.06 -5.00 0.24
C LEU A 74 6.10 -5.85 0.98
N LEU A 75 7.27 -5.28 1.26
CA LEU A 75 8.31 -5.94 2.03
C LEU A 75 7.81 -6.28 3.43
N MET A 76 7.20 -5.32 4.12
CA MET A 76 6.64 -5.52 5.45
C MET A 76 5.46 -6.50 5.43
N ALA A 77 4.61 -6.43 4.40
CA ALA A 77 3.48 -7.34 4.27
C ALA A 77 3.95 -8.81 4.15
N ARG A 78 5.01 -9.06 3.39
CA ARG A 78 5.58 -10.40 3.27
C ARG A 78 6.14 -10.92 4.58
N GLN A 79 6.80 -10.07 5.36
CA GLN A 79 7.29 -10.43 6.68
C GLN A 79 6.13 -10.73 7.63
N MET A 80 5.06 -9.94 7.57
CA MET A 80 3.86 -10.17 8.38
C MET A 80 3.18 -11.49 8.02
N GLU A 81 3.06 -11.82 6.73
CA GLU A 81 2.49 -13.10 6.29
C GLU A 81 3.26 -14.27 6.89
N TYR A 82 4.59 -14.21 6.83
CA TYR A 82 5.44 -15.24 7.42
C TYR A 82 5.21 -15.39 8.94
N LEU A 83 5.15 -14.27 9.66
CA LEU A 83 4.94 -14.28 11.11
C LEU A 83 3.54 -14.78 11.49
N ILE A 84 2.53 -14.39 10.73
CA ILE A 84 1.15 -14.85 10.95
C ILE A 84 1.05 -16.37 10.74
N ASP A 85 1.75 -16.89 9.74
CA ASP A 85 1.74 -18.33 9.45
C ASP A 85 2.29 -19.17 10.60
N GLN A 86 3.08 -18.60 11.48
CA GLN A 86 3.60 -19.29 12.67
C GLN A 86 2.59 -19.36 13.82
N ARG A 87 1.41 -18.74 13.65
CA ARG A 87 0.33 -18.71 14.64
C ARG A 87 -0.95 -19.25 13.99
N PRO A 88 -1.15 -20.61 14.00
CA PRO A 88 -2.24 -21.23 13.25
C PRO A 88 -3.64 -20.68 13.55
N GLU A 89 -3.96 -20.43 14.81
CA GLU A 89 -5.27 -19.89 15.21
C GLU A 89 -5.48 -18.48 14.68
N PHE A 90 -4.44 -17.67 14.74
CA PHE A 90 -4.48 -16.30 14.23
C PHE A 90 -4.58 -16.31 12.70
N ARG A 91 -3.82 -17.18 12.02
CA ARG A 91 -3.90 -17.35 10.56
C ARG A 91 -5.32 -17.76 10.13
N GLU A 92 -5.94 -18.69 10.85
CA GLU A 92 -7.31 -19.12 10.55
C GLU A 92 -8.30 -17.96 10.67
N LYS A 93 -8.18 -17.16 11.73
CA LYS A 93 -9.03 -15.99 11.96
C LYS A 93 -8.87 -14.97 10.83
N ILE A 94 -7.63 -14.66 10.45
CA ILE A 94 -7.33 -13.75 9.36
C ILE A 94 -7.94 -14.26 8.05
N ASN A 95 -7.77 -15.55 7.75
CA ASN A 95 -8.29 -16.15 6.52
C ASN A 95 -9.82 -16.06 6.44
N LYS A 96 -10.52 -16.29 7.55
CA LYS A 96 -11.98 -16.15 7.60
C LYS A 96 -12.41 -14.70 7.32
N LEU A 97 -11.72 -13.74 7.94
CA LEU A 97 -12.01 -12.32 7.73
C LEU A 97 -11.74 -11.89 6.28
N MET A 98 -10.64 -12.36 5.71
CA MET A 98 -10.30 -12.09 4.31
C MET A 98 -11.35 -12.66 3.36
N GLY A 99 -11.77 -13.91 3.61
CA GLY A 99 -12.80 -14.56 2.82
C GLY A 99 -14.12 -13.78 2.81
N ALA A 100 -14.56 -13.33 3.99
CA ALA A 100 -15.77 -12.52 4.10
C ALA A 100 -15.65 -11.18 3.36
N LYS A 101 -14.46 -10.55 3.42
CA LYS A 101 -14.20 -9.29 2.73
C LYS A 101 -14.20 -9.48 1.21
N ILE A 102 -13.63 -10.58 0.71
CA ILE A 102 -13.63 -10.93 -0.71
C ILE A 102 -15.06 -11.08 -1.21
N GLU A 103 -15.89 -11.81 -0.49
CA GLU A 103 -17.29 -11.98 -0.86
C GLU A 103 -18.04 -10.65 -0.94
N ARG A 104 -17.79 -9.75 0.02
CA ARG A 104 -18.41 -8.41 -0.02
C ARG A 104 -17.93 -7.60 -1.22
N GLN A 105 -16.64 -7.70 -1.57
CA GLN A 105 -16.10 -6.99 -2.73
C GLN A 105 -16.69 -7.52 -4.04
N LEU A 106 -16.81 -8.84 -4.16
CA LEU A 106 -17.41 -9.48 -5.33
C LEU A 106 -18.87 -9.04 -5.50
N LYS A 107 -19.63 -9.02 -4.39
CA LYS A 107 -21.02 -8.55 -4.41
C LYS A 107 -21.12 -7.10 -4.88
N ARG A 108 -20.26 -6.24 -4.35
CA ARG A 108 -20.23 -4.82 -4.74
C ARG A 108 -19.88 -4.67 -6.23
N MET A 109 -18.92 -5.43 -6.70
CA MET A 109 -18.52 -5.42 -8.11
C MET A 109 -19.68 -5.81 -9.01
N GLU A 110 -20.43 -6.86 -8.66
CA GLU A 110 -21.60 -7.29 -9.44
C GLU A 110 -22.71 -6.25 -9.43
N GLU A 111 -22.95 -5.60 -8.29
CA GLU A 111 -23.90 -4.50 -8.17
C GLU A 111 -23.50 -3.32 -9.07
N GLU A 112 -22.21 -2.98 -9.12
CA GLU A 112 -21.69 -1.91 -9.97
C GLU A 112 -21.84 -2.25 -11.46
N LYS A 113 -21.60 -3.51 -11.85
CA LYS A 113 -21.78 -3.96 -13.23
C LYS A 113 -23.25 -3.91 -13.68
N ALA A 114 -24.18 -4.09 -12.76
CA ALA A 114 -25.62 -4.07 -13.06
C ALA A 114 -26.18 -2.67 -13.31
N LYS A 115 -25.42 -1.63 -13.01
CA LYS A 115 -25.81 -0.23 -13.26
C LYS A 115 -25.38 0.22 -14.70
#